data_6137f578a2b7ef7dd7570fb1ee8c107d
#
_entry.id   6137f578a2b7ef7dd7570fb1ee8c107d
#
_cell.length_a   1.000
_cell.length_b   1.000
_cell.length_c   1.000
_cell.angle_alpha   90.00
_cell.angle_beta   90.00
_cell.angle_gamma   90.00
#
_symmetry.space_group_name_H-M   'P 1'
#
loop_
_entity.id
_entity.type
_entity.pdbx_description
1 polymer ?
#
loop_
_entity_poly.entity_id
_entity_poly.type
_entity_poly.pdbx_seq_one_letter_code
_entity_poly.pdbx_strand_id
1 'polypeptide(L)' 'MDNLQIKEPLDGSRINLHEPYEVIYWCKKFNCTVTELQNAVHAVGTSAAKVQAYLH' A
#
# COMPACT_ATOMS: atom_id res chain seq x y z
N MET A 1 11.17 7.97 19.86
CA MET A 1 10.71 7.85 19.31
C MET A 1 10.67 7.53 18.58
N ASP A 2 10.54 7.10 18.30
CA ASP A 2 10.39 6.85 17.53
C ASP A 2 9.80 6.96 16.81
N ASN A 3 10.10 7.17 16.49
CA ASN A 3 9.54 7.47 15.57
C ASN A 3 9.26 6.54 14.62
N LEU A 4 8.51 5.82 14.84
CA LEU A 4 7.99 4.82 14.01
C LEU A 4 6.84 5.36 13.23
N GLN A 5 6.95 6.60 12.92
CA GLN A 5 5.94 7.17 12.09
C GLN A 5 5.96 6.54 10.74
N ILE A 6 4.78 6.20 10.24
CA ILE A 6 4.65 5.69 8.91
C ILE A 6 4.57 6.88 7.98
N LYS A 7 5.52 6.95 7.07
CA LYS A 7 5.58 8.06 6.14
C LYS A 7 4.49 7.89 5.09
N GLU A 8 3.70 8.93 4.90
CA GLU A 8 2.64 8.90 3.92
C GLU A 8 3.21 9.05 2.51
N PRO A 9 2.58 8.44 1.53
CA PRO A 9 3.03 8.58 0.15
C PRO A 9 2.77 9.98 -0.38
N LEU A 10 3.55 10.38 -1.37
CA LEU A 10 3.36 11.67 -2.00
C LEU A 10 2.03 11.75 -2.72
N ASP A 11 1.58 10.65 -3.29
CA ASP A 11 0.30 10.58 -3.98
C ASP A 11 -0.54 9.52 -3.30
N GLY A 12 -1.51 9.94 -2.50
CA GLY A 12 -2.34 9.02 -1.74
C GLY A 12 -3.32 8.20 -2.56
N SER A 13 -3.42 8.48 -3.86
CA SER A 13 -4.34 7.72 -4.72
C SER A 13 -3.63 6.61 -5.49
N ARG A 14 -2.29 6.58 -5.45
CA ARG A 14 -1.52 5.59 -6.20
C ARG A 14 -0.50 4.93 -5.31
N ILE A 15 -0.32 3.64 -5.53
CA ILE A 15 0.59 2.83 -4.74
C ILE A 15 1.89 2.66 -5.49
N ASN A 16 3.01 3.00 -4.84
CA ASN A 16 4.34 2.82 -5.43
C ASN A 16 5.08 1.74 -4.64
N LEU A 17 5.11 0.53 -5.18
CA LEU A 17 5.75 -0.60 -4.51
C LEU A 17 7.27 -0.51 -4.55
N HIS A 18 7.82 0.43 -5.29
CA HIS A 18 9.28 0.61 -5.36
C HIS A 18 9.81 1.38 -4.15
N GLU A 19 8.92 1.99 -3.37
CA GLU A 19 9.33 2.73 -2.18
C GLU A 19 9.00 1.91 -0.94
N PRO A 20 10.00 1.47 -0.18
CA PRO A 20 9.73 0.61 0.98
C PRO A 20 8.76 1.22 1.98
N TYR A 21 8.83 2.54 2.20
CA TYR A 21 7.92 3.15 3.17
C TYR A 21 6.49 3.09 2.70
N GLU A 22 6.24 3.14 1.39
CA GLU A 22 4.88 3.02 0.88
C GLU A 22 4.34 1.62 1.05
N VAL A 23 5.18 0.61 0.85
CA VAL A 23 4.74 -0.76 1.07
C VAL A 23 4.25 -0.94 2.50
N ILE A 24 5.02 -0.43 3.45
CA ILE A 24 4.64 -0.51 4.85
C ILE A 24 3.35 0.27 5.10
N TYR A 25 3.26 1.48 4.57
CA TYR A 25 2.08 2.32 4.75
C TYR A 25 0.82 1.62 4.24
N TRP A 26 0.87 1.11 3.02
CA TRP A 26 -0.31 0.50 2.41
C TRP A 26 -0.70 -0.82 3.08
N CYS A 27 0.29 -1.61 3.50
CA CYS A 27 -0.01 -2.85 4.21
C CYS A 27 -0.75 -2.56 5.50
N LYS A 28 -0.33 -1.54 6.24
CA LYS A 28 -1.02 -1.19 7.47
C LYS A 28 -2.38 -0.58 7.20
N LYS A 29 -2.48 0.26 6.19
CA LYS A 29 -3.75 0.90 5.85
C LYS A 29 -4.79 -0.12 5.43
N PHE A 30 -4.38 -1.12 4.65
CA PHE A 30 -5.30 -2.13 4.13
C PHE A 30 -5.34 -3.38 4.99
N ASN A 31 -4.52 -3.43 6.04
CA ASN A 31 -4.45 -4.58 6.94
C ASN A 31 -4.18 -5.86 6.14
N CYS A 32 -3.12 -5.84 5.35
CA CYS A 32 -2.75 -6.96 4.51
C CYS A 32 -1.25 -7.19 4.58
N THR A 33 -0.83 -8.34 4.08
CA THR A 33 0.60 -8.66 3.99
C THR A 33 1.19 -8.04 2.73
N VAL A 34 2.53 -8.02 2.66
CA VAL A 34 3.22 -7.53 1.47
C VAL A 34 2.82 -8.36 0.25
N THR A 35 2.75 -9.68 0.41
CA THR A 35 2.38 -10.56 -0.69
C THR A 35 0.96 -10.23 -1.18
N GLU A 36 0.04 -10.02 -0.25
CA GLU A 36 -1.33 -9.67 -0.62
C GLU A 36 -1.38 -8.34 -1.36
N LEU A 37 -0.62 -7.36 -0.88
CA LEU A 37 -0.57 -6.06 -1.54
C LEU A 37 -0.01 -6.19 -2.96
N GLN A 38 1.07 -6.93 -3.12
CA GLN A 38 1.69 -7.12 -4.42
C GLN A 38 0.73 -7.81 -5.38
N ASN A 39 0.03 -8.84 -4.91
CA ASN A 39 -0.93 -9.56 -5.73
C ASN A 39 -2.07 -8.65 -6.16
N ALA A 40 -2.55 -7.82 -5.25
CA ALA A 40 -3.64 -6.89 -5.57
C ALA A 40 -3.21 -5.88 -6.64
N VAL A 41 -2.02 -5.31 -6.49
CA VAL A 41 -1.51 -4.35 -7.46
C VAL A 41 -1.32 -5.02 -8.82
N HIS A 42 -0.85 -6.26 -8.80
CA HIS A 42 -0.68 -7.01 -10.04
C HIS A 42 -2.02 -7.26 -10.73
N ALA A 43 -3.05 -7.48 -9.95
CA ALA A 43 -4.37 -7.82 -10.49
C ALA A 43 -5.13 -6.59 -11.00
N VAL A 44 -5.08 -5.47 -10.26
CA VAL A 44 -5.93 -4.32 -10.58
C VAL A 44 -5.15 -3.03 -10.85
N GLY A 45 -3.82 -3.07 -10.74
CA GLY A 45 -3.00 -1.90 -10.98
C GLY A 45 -2.72 -1.14 -9.70
N THR A 46 -2.21 0.08 -9.84
CA THR A 46 -1.71 0.85 -8.71
C THR A 46 -2.74 1.78 -8.08
N SER A 47 -3.99 1.72 -8.50
CA SER A 47 -5.02 2.55 -7.90
C SER A 47 -5.31 2.08 -6.49
N ALA A 48 -5.14 2.96 -5.51
CA ALA A 48 -5.38 2.59 -4.11
C ALA A 48 -6.83 2.17 -3.90
N ALA A 49 -7.77 2.85 -4.55
CA ALA A 49 -9.18 2.51 -4.41
C ALA A 49 -9.47 1.11 -4.96
N LYS A 50 -8.87 0.77 -6.10
CA LYS A 50 -9.11 -0.54 -6.70
C LYS A 50 -8.44 -1.63 -5.90
N VAL A 51 -7.25 -1.36 -5.36
CA VAL A 51 -6.54 -2.33 -4.52
C VAL A 51 -7.33 -2.58 -3.25
N GLN A 52 -7.85 -1.54 -2.65
CA GLN A 52 -8.66 -1.69 -1.44
C GLN A 52 -9.89 -2.55 -1.71
N ALA A 53 -10.56 -2.30 -2.83
CA ALA A 53 -11.73 -3.09 -3.20
C ALA A 53 -11.37 -4.54 -3.45
N TYR A 54 -10.20 -4.78 -4.06
CA TYR A 54 -9.75 -6.13 -4.35
C TYR A 54 -9.47 -6.90 -3.05
N LEU A 55 -8.91 -6.22 -2.05
CA LEU A 55 -8.54 -6.87 -0.79
C LEU A 55 -9.72 -7.03 0.16
N HIS A 56 -10.73 -6.28 -0.02
CA HIS A 56 -11.93 -6.31 0.81
C HIS A 56 -13.17 -6.49 -0.04
#